data_f92a3ba36436031340af21cf9a86e0d3
#
_entry.id   f92a3ba36436031340af21cf9a86e0d3
#
_cell.length_a   1.000
_cell.length_b   1.000
_cell.length_c   1.000
_cell.angle_alpha   90.00
_cell.angle_beta   90.00
_cell.angle_gamma   90.00
#
_symmetry.space_group_name_H-M   'P 1'
#
loop_
_entity.id
_entity.type
_entity.pdbx_description
1 polymer ?
#
loop_
_entity_poly.entity_id
_entity_poly.type
_entity_poly.pdbx_seq_one_letter_code
_entity_poly.pdbx_strand_id
1 'polypeptide(L)'
;ERRGVLTLLRTMMKPTGLPSSILRLATAMLAIVPVLSFGADVQLEKIPGAKPRNIIFILSDDHRYDAMGFMGHPFLETPNMDSIARNGVHLKNAFVTTSLCSPSRASILTGQYAHKHRVVDNNNPIPKGTVFFSQYLKAAGYETAFFGKWHMGGEKDDPQPGFDRWVSFRGQGHYLPAQAGLNVDGQRVPQKGYITDELTDYALDWLRSRRLEKPFMVYLSHKAVHGDFIPAERHKGRYKDKKFTPPKSMADVPENYEGKPMWLKNQRNSWHGVDFSYHGRLNDISEFYISYCESLLAVDESIGRVFDFLREKNLLDSTLVIYMGDNGFHFGEKGLIDKRVAYEESMRVPMIMQCPELFKGGTVVEQMVANLDIAPTVLEAAGLKTPAHMDGGSLLSLAQGKAVPWRETLLYEYY
;
A
#
# COMPACT_ATOMS: atom_id res chain seq x y z
N GLU A 1 -36.09 -50.30 5.27
CA GLU A 1 -36.60 -51.47 4.54
C GLU A 1 -36.08 -51.50 3.13
N ARG A 2 -35.50 -52.68 2.83
CA ARG A 2 -35.12 -53.42 1.59
C ARG A 2 -33.87 -52.87 0.87
N ARG A 3 -32.67 -53.44 1.04
CA ARG A 3 -32.07 -54.77 0.72
C ARG A 3 -32.36 -55.29 -0.70
N GLY A 4 -31.23 -55.53 -1.44
CA GLY A 4 -31.09 -56.41 -2.59
C GLY A 4 -29.76 -56.10 -3.32
N VAL A 5 -28.62 -56.66 -3.14
CA VAL A 5 -28.03 -57.98 -3.38
C VAL A 5 -28.19 -58.47 -4.83
N LEU A 6 -27.09 -58.60 -5.55
CA LEU A 6 -26.59 -59.74 -6.38
C LEU A 6 -25.36 -59.28 -7.17
N THR A 7 -24.14 -59.73 -6.99
CA THR A 7 -23.42 -61.00 -7.07
C THR A 7 -23.17 -61.49 -8.51
N LEU A 8 -21.87 -61.53 -8.81
CA LEU A 8 -21.07 -62.46 -9.67
C LEU A 8 -21.40 -62.69 -11.14
N LEU A 9 -20.39 -62.49 -11.98
CA LEU A 9 -19.89 -63.58 -12.83
C LEU A 9 -18.43 -63.31 -13.26
N ARG A 10 -17.58 -64.22 -12.81
CA ARG A 10 -16.18 -64.39 -13.20
C ARG A 10 -16.19 -65.40 -14.34
N THR A 11 -15.56 -65.11 -15.48
CA THR A 11 -15.16 -66.14 -16.44
C THR A 11 -13.76 -65.89 -16.93
N MET A 12 -12.92 -66.86 -16.67
CA MET A 12 -11.52 -66.98 -17.06
C MET A 12 -11.41 -67.30 -18.56
N MET A 13 -10.49 -66.71 -19.27
CA MET A 13 -9.81 -67.39 -20.39
C MET A 13 -8.33 -67.00 -20.45
N LYS A 14 -7.50 -68.02 -20.55
CA LYS A 14 -6.03 -68.00 -20.57
C LYS A 14 -5.49 -67.68 -21.97
N PRO A 15 -4.18 -67.43 -22.12
CA PRO A 15 -3.58 -66.69 -23.24
C PRO A 15 -3.05 -67.64 -24.34
N THR A 16 -3.01 -67.15 -25.57
CA THR A 16 -2.19 -67.71 -26.66
C THR A 16 -1.24 -66.62 -27.13
N GLY A 17 0.01 -66.98 -27.30
CA GLY A 17 1.13 -66.10 -27.57
C GLY A 17 1.45 -65.84 -29.04
N LEU A 18 2.50 -64.99 -29.18
CA LEU A 18 3.40 -64.74 -30.34
C LEU A 18 3.05 -63.53 -31.22
N PRO A 19 4.08 -62.89 -31.90
CA PRO A 19 5.48 -62.67 -31.55
C PRO A 19 5.93 -61.18 -31.58
N SER A 20 7.15 -61.01 -31.12
CA SER A 20 7.98 -59.81 -31.10
C SER A 20 8.17 -59.10 -32.44
N SER A 21 8.33 -57.80 -32.33
CA SER A 21 8.93 -56.79 -33.22
C SER A 21 7.96 -55.76 -33.82
N ILE A 22 7.66 -54.70 -33.06
CA ILE A 22 7.44 -53.36 -33.59
C ILE A 22 7.93 -52.38 -32.53
N LEU A 23 9.02 -51.71 -32.86
CA LEU A 23 9.60 -50.57 -32.20
C LEU A 23 8.55 -49.45 -32.11
N ARG A 24 7.97 -49.22 -30.93
CA ARG A 24 7.05 -48.08 -30.71
C ARG A 24 7.87 -46.85 -30.34
N LEU A 25 8.00 -45.95 -31.32
CA LEU A 25 8.29 -44.54 -31.07
C LEU A 25 7.13 -43.99 -30.21
N ALA A 26 7.38 -43.84 -28.92
CA ALA A 26 6.51 -43.04 -28.04
C ALA A 26 6.84 -41.57 -28.27
N THR A 27 6.11 -40.94 -29.22
CA THR A 27 6.08 -39.50 -29.36
C THR A 27 5.33 -38.93 -28.11
N ALA A 28 6.10 -38.46 -27.13
CA ALA A 28 5.55 -37.67 -26.03
C ALA A 28 5.00 -36.36 -26.64
N MET A 29 3.70 -36.29 -26.89
CA MET A 29 3.02 -35.03 -27.08
C MET A 29 3.04 -34.29 -25.74
N LEU A 30 3.98 -33.37 -25.59
CA LEU A 30 3.93 -32.34 -24.56
C LEU A 30 2.70 -31.49 -24.89
N ALA A 31 1.59 -31.72 -24.21
CA ALA A 31 0.47 -30.81 -24.25
C ALA A 31 0.93 -29.47 -23.63
N ILE A 32 1.30 -28.54 -24.49
CA ILE A 32 1.44 -27.13 -24.12
C ILE A 32 0.02 -26.68 -23.82
N VAL A 33 -0.36 -26.73 -22.54
CA VAL A 33 -1.54 -26.02 -22.05
C VAL A 33 -1.19 -24.54 -22.18
N PRO A 34 -1.86 -23.76 -23.04
CA PRO A 34 -1.65 -22.33 -23.05
C PRO A 34 -2.14 -21.82 -21.69
N VAL A 35 -1.22 -21.34 -20.87
CA VAL A 35 -1.56 -20.49 -19.72
C VAL A 35 -2.20 -19.25 -20.35
N LEU A 36 -3.53 -19.24 -20.40
CA LEU A 36 -4.29 -18.05 -20.73
C LEU A 36 -3.99 -17.00 -19.65
N SER A 37 -2.99 -16.18 -19.94
CA SER A 37 -2.75 -14.95 -19.21
C SER A 37 -3.94 -14.02 -19.47
N PHE A 38 -4.89 -13.98 -18.54
CA PHE A 38 -5.93 -12.95 -18.51
C PHE A 38 -5.32 -11.64 -17.99
N GLY A 39 -4.35 -11.07 -18.73
CA GLY A 39 -3.92 -9.70 -18.57
C GLY A 39 -4.51 -8.89 -19.73
N ALA A 40 -5.16 -7.77 -19.45
CA ALA A 40 -5.45 -6.80 -20.49
C ALA A 40 -4.11 -6.47 -21.17
N ASP A 41 -4.04 -6.55 -22.50
CA ASP A 41 -2.87 -6.13 -23.27
C ASP A 41 -2.71 -4.61 -23.06
N VAL A 42 -1.80 -4.24 -22.16
CA VAL A 42 -1.49 -2.83 -21.93
C VAL A 42 -0.57 -2.33 -23.02
N GLN A 43 -0.96 -1.24 -23.68
CA GLN A 43 -0.11 -0.60 -24.67
C GLN A 43 0.95 0.23 -23.96
N LEU A 44 2.23 -0.01 -24.30
CA LEU A 44 3.36 0.69 -23.75
C LEU A 44 3.86 1.76 -24.70
N GLU A 45 3.92 3.01 -24.22
CA GLU A 45 4.67 4.07 -24.88
C GLU A 45 5.92 4.38 -24.08
N LYS A 46 7.10 4.16 -24.68
CA LYS A 46 8.38 4.44 -24.04
C LYS A 46 8.80 5.91 -24.22
N ILE A 47 9.44 6.45 -23.20
CA ILE A 47 10.10 7.77 -23.29
C ILE A 47 11.47 7.55 -23.92
N PRO A 48 11.78 8.17 -25.08
CA PRO A 48 13.07 8.00 -25.75
C PRO A 48 14.24 8.42 -24.83
N GLY A 49 15.26 7.57 -24.74
CA GLY A 49 16.46 7.82 -23.94
C GLY A 49 16.29 7.73 -22.44
N ALA A 50 15.10 7.42 -21.93
CA ALA A 50 14.90 7.23 -20.50
C ALA A 50 15.62 5.97 -20.00
N LYS A 51 16.26 6.06 -18.84
CA LYS A 51 16.87 4.91 -18.14
C LYS A 51 15.90 4.42 -17.07
N PRO A 52 15.34 3.21 -17.19
CA PRO A 52 14.44 2.65 -16.19
C PRO A 52 15.09 2.57 -14.81
N ARG A 53 14.33 2.92 -13.75
CA ARG A 53 14.76 2.85 -12.36
C ARG A 53 14.12 1.65 -11.67
N ASN A 54 14.80 1.09 -10.66
CA ASN A 54 14.13 0.25 -9.69
C ASN A 54 13.14 1.09 -8.88
N ILE A 55 12.08 0.48 -8.38
CA ILE A 55 11.02 1.19 -7.67
C ILE A 55 10.69 0.45 -6.38
N ILE A 56 10.67 1.18 -5.27
CA ILE A 56 10.13 0.72 -3.99
C ILE A 56 9.10 1.76 -3.54
N PHE A 57 7.85 1.36 -3.52
CA PHE A 57 6.74 2.15 -3.00
C PHE A 57 6.33 1.59 -1.65
N ILE A 58 6.46 2.39 -0.60
CA ILE A 58 6.12 2.05 0.78
C ILE A 58 4.90 2.86 1.18
N LEU A 59 3.83 2.20 1.56
CA LEU A 59 2.57 2.79 1.98
C LEU A 59 2.29 2.44 3.43
N SER A 60 2.01 3.45 4.27
CA SER A 60 1.45 3.27 5.61
C SER A 60 -0.03 3.57 5.62
N ASP A 61 -0.76 2.98 6.58
CA ASP A 61 -2.18 3.18 6.79
C ASP A 61 -2.40 4.27 7.84
N ASP A 62 -3.35 5.19 7.65
CA ASP A 62 -3.74 6.23 8.61
C ASP A 62 -2.59 7.14 9.09
N HIS A 63 -1.57 7.39 8.28
CA HIS A 63 -0.42 8.18 8.69
C HIS A 63 -0.65 9.68 8.52
N ARG A 64 -0.70 10.42 9.63
CA ARG A 64 -0.80 11.88 9.66
C ARG A 64 0.41 12.55 9.02
N TYR A 65 0.18 13.61 8.27
CA TYR A 65 1.25 14.37 7.58
C TYR A 65 2.29 14.98 8.53
N ASP A 66 1.93 15.26 9.78
CA ASP A 66 2.78 15.89 10.81
C ASP A 66 3.40 14.90 11.80
N ALA A 67 3.10 13.60 11.69
CA ALA A 67 3.64 12.57 12.58
C ALA A 67 4.99 12.01 12.08
N MET A 68 5.98 12.91 11.95
CA MET A 68 7.37 12.58 11.60
C MET A 68 8.33 13.54 12.30
N GLY A 69 9.55 13.08 12.61
CA GLY A 69 10.55 13.87 13.32
C GLY A 69 10.91 15.18 12.61
N PHE A 70 11.18 15.12 11.30
CA PHE A 70 11.55 16.32 10.52
C PHE A 70 10.41 17.35 10.38
N MET A 71 9.16 16.97 10.67
CA MET A 71 8.01 17.86 10.72
C MET A 71 7.90 18.63 12.05
N GLY A 72 8.85 18.42 12.96
CA GLY A 72 8.87 19.08 14.26
C GLY A 72 7.98 18.42 15.30
N HIS A 73 7.69 17.13 15.16
CA HIS A 73 6.92 16.39 16.15
C HIS A 73 7.60 16.46 17.53
N PRO A 74 6.87 16.73 18.64
CA PRO A 74 7.49 17.05 19.92
C PRO A 74 8.29 15.91 20.56
N PHE A 75 8.07 14.66 20.18
CA PHE A 75 8.78 13.51 20.77
C PHE A 75 8.94 12.30 19.83
N LEU A 76 8.17 12.20 18.75
CA LEU A 76 8.26 11.08 17.81
C LEU A 76 9.56 11.20 17.00
N GLU A 77 10.36 10.16 17.03
CA GLU A 77 11.62 10.05 16.31
C GLU A 77 11.44 9.09 15.12
N THR A 78 11.64 9.59 13.91
CA THR A 78 11.54 8.80 12.67
C THR A 78 12.79 8.96 11.81
N PRO A 79 13.97 8.51 12.30
CA PRO A 79 15.26 8.82 11.67
C PRO A 79 15.39 8.36 10.22
N ASN A 80 14.70 7.27 9.85
CA ASN A 80 14.75 6.74 8.49
C ASN A 80 13.85 7.53 7.53
N MET A 81 12.63 7.90 7.95
CA MET A 81 11.75 8.80 7.19
C MET A 81 12.41 10.18 7.04
N ASP A 82 12.98 10.71 8.13
CA ASP A 82 13.71 11.99 8.15
C ASP A 82 14.90 11.96 7.19
N SER A 83 15.56 10.82 7.07
CA SER A 83 16.67 10.61 6.13
C SER A 83 16.20 10.69 4.67
N ILE A 84 15.03 10.12 4.34
CA ILE A 84 14.46 10.25 2.99
C ILE A 84 14.17 11.72 2.67
N ALA A 85 13.53 12.45 3.58
CA ALA A 85 13.22 13.87 3.38
C ALA A 85 14.49 14.72 3.22
N ARG A 86 15.53 14.44 4.00
CA ARG A 86 16.81 15.17 3.98
C ARG A 86 17.63 14.89 2.72
N ASN A 87 17.68 13.61 2.29
CA ASN A 87 18.49 13.16 1.17
C ASN A 87 17.70 13.02 -0.14
N GLY A 88 16.44 13.40 -0.13
CA GLY A 88 15.52 13.31 -1.25
C GLY A 88 14.61 14.53 -1.34
N VAL A 89 13.32 14.28 -1.53
CA VAL A 89 12.30 15.29 -1.78
C VAL A 89 11.17 15.15 -0.77
N HIS A 90 10.78 16.27 -0.14
CA HIS A 90 9.57 16.39 0.64
C HIS A 90 8.47 17.07 -0.19
N LEU A 91 7.38 16.36 -0.48
CA LEU A 91 6.19 16.91 -1.12
C LEU A 91 5.26 17.43 -0.03
N LYS A 92 5.44 18.69 0.33
CA LYS A 92 4.87 19.30 1.55
C LYS A 92 3.34 19.35 1.55
N ASN A 93 2.72 19.53 0.38
CA ASN A 93 1.29 19.64 0.20
C ASN A 93 0.74 18.43 -0.56
N ALA A 94 0.89 17.25 0.03
CA ALA A 94 0.41 16.00 -0.53
C ALA A 94 -0.95 15.62 0.08
N PHE A 95 -1.92 15.36 -0.79
CA PHE A 95 -3.30 15.06 -0.39
C PHE A 95 -3.79 13.76 -1.00
N VAL A 96 -4.81 13.19 -0.38
CA VAL A 96 -5.58 12.09 -0.97
C VAL A 96 -6.90 12.61 -1.53
N THR A 97 -7.35 12.02 -2.64
CA THR A 97 -8.61 12.40 -3.31
C THR A 97 -9.84 11.85 -2.61
N THR A 98 -9.66 10.85 -1.75
CA THR A 98 -10.68 10.29 -0.86
C THR A 98 -9.99 9.82 0.42
N SER A 99 -10.39 10.36 1.57
CA SER A 99 -9.77 10.01 2.86
C SER A 99 -10.34 8.71 3.42
N LEU A 100 -10.12 7.61 2.70
CA LEU A 100 -10.54 6.26 3.10
C LEU A 100 -9.62 5.23 2.42
N CYS A 101 -9.23 4.19 3.16
CA CYS A 101 -8.21 3.22 2.74
C CYS A 101 -8.41 2.69 1.32
N SER A 102 -9.53 1.99 1.03
CA SER A 102 -9.72 1.32 -0.27
C SER A 102 -9.81 2.30 -1.45
N PRO A 103 -10.58 3.40 -1.39
CA PRO A 103 -10.60 4.40 -2.46
C PRO A 103 -9.24 5.03 -2.72
N SER A 104 -8.50 5.41 -1.66
CA SER A 104 -7.17 5.99 -1.82
C SER A 104 -6.18 4.99 -2.45
N ARG A 105 -6.20 3.73 -2.03
CA ARG A 105 -5.35 2.66 -2.59
C ARG A 105 -5.68 2.40 -4.07
N ALA A 106 -6.96 2.44 -4.44
CA ALA A 106 -7.37 2.35 -5.84
C ALA A 106 -6.87 3.55 -6.66
N SER A 107 -6.96 4.79 -6.13
CA SER A 107 -6.40 5.98 -6.79
C SER A 107 -4.89 5.88 -7.00
N ILE A 108 -4.14 5.38 -6.00
CA ILE A 108 -2.69 5.13 -6.11
C ILE A 108 -2.37 4.15 -7.24
N LEU A 109 -3.10 3.03 -7.31
CA LEU A 109 -2.83 1.97 -8.29
C LEU A 109 -3.23 2.34 -9.72
N THR A 110 -4.27 3.14 -9.89
CA THR A 110 -4.87 3.46 -11.19
C THR A 110 -4.49 4.83 -11.74
N GLY A 111 -4.03 5.75 -10.87
CA GLY A 111 -3.85 7.16 -11.22
C GLY A 111 -5.15 7.89 -11.49
N GLN A 112 -6.29 7.41 -10.99
CA GLN A 112 -7.63 7.92 -11.29
C GLN A 112 -8.39 8.35 -10.04
N TYR A 113 -9.39 9.20 -10.23
CA TYR A 113 -10.38 9.57 -9.22
C TYR A 113 -11.39 8.45 -8.94
N ALA A 114 -12.03 8.49 -7.75
CA ALA A 114 -12.96 7.44 -7.30
C ALA A 114 -14.17 7.26 -8.22
N HIS A 115 -14.70 8.32 -8.83
CA HIS A 115 -15.79 8.24 -9.81
C HIS A 115 -15.42 7.43 -11.07
N LYS A 116 -14.11 7.31 -11.39
CA LYS A 116 -13.60 6.53 -12.53
C LYS A 116 -13.30 5.09 -12.13
N HIS A 117 -12.47 4.88 -11.08
CA HIS A 117 -12.09 3.51 -10.67
C HIS A 117 -13.18 2.79 -9.87
N ARG A 118 -14.24 3.46 -9.40
CA ARG A 118 -15.45 2.90 -8.78
C ARG A 118 -15.25 2.19 -7.43
N VAL A 119 -14.10 2.30 -6.81
CA VAL A 119 -13.90 1.88 -5.42
C VAL A 119 -14.22 3.07 -4.55
N VAL A 120 -15.43 3.14 -4.01
CA VAL A 120 -15.96 4.32 -3.30
C VAL A 120 -16.00 4.14 -1.78
N ASP A 121 -15.89 2.89 -1.31
CA ASP A 121 -15.81 2.54 0.11
C ASP A 121 -14.89 1.33 0.35
N ASN A 122 -14.78 0.90 1.62
CA ASN A 122 -13.92 -0.23 1.99
C ASN A 122 -14.51 -1.62 1.63
N ASN A 123 -15.75 -1.69 1.20
CA ASN A 123 -16.43 -2.95 0.85
C ASN A 123 -16.43 -3.18 -0.67
N ASN A 124 -16.34 -2.12 -1.46
CA ASN A 124 -16.36 -2.21 -2.91
C ASN A 124 -15.10 -2.91 -3.42
N PRO A 125 -15.23 -4.00 -4.18
CA PRO A 125 -14.09 -4.57 -4.90
C PRO A 125 -13.68 -3.67 -6.05
N ILE A 126 -12.42 -3.77 -6.43
CA ILE A 126 -11.96 -3.17 -7.67
C ILE A 126 -12.70 -3.80 -8.86
N PRO A 127 -13.26 -3.03 -9.81
CA PRO A 127 -13.96 -3.60 -10.96
C PRO A 127 -13.05 -4.51 -11.80
N LYS A 128 -13.63 -5.60 -12.29
CA LYS A 128 -12.91 -6.55 -13.16
C LYS A 128 -12.42 -5.82 -14.43
N GLY A 129 -11.16 -6.03 -14.79
CA GLY A 129 -10.53 -5.40 -15.95
C GLY A 129 -9.92 -4.03 -15.66
N THR A 130 -9.97 -3.54 -14.41
CA THR A 130 -9.20 -2.35 -14.01
C THR A 130 -7.71 -2.62 -14.21
N VAL A 131 -7.02 -1.67 -14.83
CA VAL A 131 -5.59 -1.75 -15.11
C VAL A 131 -4.82 -0.95 -14.07
N PHE A 132 -3.82 -1.58 -13.45
CA PHE A 132 -2.92 -0.98 -12.47
C PHE A 132 -1.60 -0.60 -13.10
N PHE A 133 -0.90 0.38 -12.52
CA PHE A 133 0.45 0.75 -12.99
C PHE A 133 1.41 -0.46 -12.98
N SER A 134 1.24 -1.42 -12.07
CA SER A 134 2.05 -2.64 -12.00
C SER A 134 1.95 -3.52 -13.25
N GLN A 135 0.80 -3.53 -13.94
CA GLN A 135 0.65 -4.28 -15.19
C GLN A 135 1.49 -3.67 -16.31
N TYR A 136 1.58 -2.34 -16.39
CA TYR A 136 2.48 -1.65 -17.32
C TYR A 136 3.95 -1.96 -17.03
N LEU A 137 4.34 -1.93 -15.75
CA LEU A 137 5.71 -2.28 -15.35
C LEU A 137 6.05 -3.73 -15.71
N LYS A 138 5.15 -4.67 -15.42
CA LYS A 138 5.33 -6.09 -15.79
C LYS A 138 5.46 -6.25 -17.29
N ALA A 139 4.62 -5.60 -18.09
CA ALA A 139 4.71 -5.61 -19.55
C ALA A 139 6.00 -4.96 -20.07
N ALA A 140 6.57 -4.01 -19.33
CA ALA A 140 7.87 -3.38 -19.62
C ALA A 140 9.08 -4.23 -19.19
N GLY A 141 8.87 -5.40 -18.59
CA GLY A 141 9.92 -6.35 -18.21
C GLY A 141 10.38 -6.27 -16.76
N TYR A 142 9.68 -5.52 -15.92
CA TYR A 142 9.93 -5.49 -14.48
C TYR A 142 9.54 -6.82 -13.81
N GLU A 143 10.29 -7.19 -12.77
CA GLU A 143 9.83 -8.12 -11.75
C GLU A 143 9.04 -7.33 -10.70
N THR A 144 7.83 -7.77 -10.38
CA THR A 144 6.88 -6.99 -9.58
C THR A 144 6.41 -7.76 -8.35
N ALA A 145 6.35 -7.10 -7.20
CA ALA A 145 5.93 -7.73 -5.95
C ALA A 145 5.03 -6.82 -5.12
N PHE A 146 4.05 -7.43 -4.45
CA PHE A 146 3.16 -6.79 -3.50
C PHE A 146 3.26 -7.49 -2.14
N PHE A 147 3.43 -6.69 -1.08
CA PHE A 147 3.50 -7.18 0.30
C PHE A 147 2.62 -6.32 1.20
N GLY A 148 1.55 -6.87 1.76
CA GLY A 148 0.76 -6.22 2.78
C GLY A 148 -0.72 -6.01 2.48
N LYS A 149 -1.25 -4.88 2.93
CA LYS A 149 -2.68 -4.56 2.90
C LYS A 149 -3.16 -4.23 1.50
N TRP A 150 -4.03 -5.09 0.95
CA TRP A 150 -4.77 -4.84 -0.28
C TRP A 150 -6.06 -4.05 -0.02
N HIS A 151 -6.93 -4.61 0.78
CA HIS A 151 -8.16 -4.01 1.33
C HIS A 151 -9.16 -3.45 0.29
N MET A 152 -9.22 -3.98 -0.91
CA MET A 152 -10.27 -3.66 -1.88
C MET A 152 -11.17 -4.87 -2.08
N GLY A 153 -12.47 -4.73 -1.71
CA GLY A 153 -13.44 -5.82 -1.69
C GLY A 153 -13.58 -6.52 -0.33
N GLY A 154 -13.50 -5.77 0.77
CA GLY A 154 -13.67 -6.29 2.12
C GLY A 154 -12.57 -7.31 2.48
N GLU A 155 -12.96 -8.56 2.69
CA GLU A 155 -12.08 -9.64 3.11
C GLU A 155 -11.27 -10.31 1.98
N LYS A 156 -11.29 -9.77 0.76
CA LYS A 156 -10.54 -10.33 -0.38
C LYS A 156 -9.05 -9.98 -0.27
N ASP A 157 -8.20 -10.98 -0.45
CA ASP A 157 -6.75 -10.84 -0.45
C ASP A 157 -6.07 -11.69 -1.55
N ASP A 158 -6.83 -12.06 -2.59
CA ASP A 158 -6.31 -12.87 -3.69
C ASP A 158 -5.26 -12.13 -4.51
N PRO A 159 -4.26 -12.86 -5.10
CA PRO A 159 -3.27 -12.26 -5.98
C PRO A 159 -3.91 -11.43 -7.10
N GLN A 160 -3.34 -10.26 -7.37
CA GLN A 160 -3.86 -9.31 -8.35
C GLN A 160 -2.99 -9.27 -9.61
N PRO A 161 -3.57 -8.91 -10.76
CA PRO A 161 -2.82 -8.77 -12.01
C PRO A 161 -1.67 -7.77 -11.89
N GLY A 162 -0.56 -8.06 -12.55
CA GLY A 162 0.60 -7.16 -12.57
C GLY A 162 1.61 -7.38 -11.45
N PHE A 163 1.41 -8.41 -10.60
CA PHE A 163 2.36 -8.81 -9.57
C PHE A 163 2.83 -10.26 -9.80
N ASP A 164 4.15 -10.48 -9.72
CA ASP A 164 4.79 -11.80 -9.83
C ASP A 164 4.87 -12.49 -8.47
N ARG A 165 5.00 -11.71 -7.41
CA ARG A 165 5.00 -12.14 -6.02
C ARG A 165 3.89 -11.43 -5.27
N TRP A 166 3.17 -12.18 -4.43
CA TRP A 166 2.03 -11.67 -3.67
C TRP A 166 2.07 -12.16 -2.22
N VAL A 167 2.03 -11.24 -1.28
CA VAL A 167 1.80 -11.53 0.13
C VAL A 167 0.78 -10.53 0.66
N SER A 168 -0.38 -11.00 1.10
CA SER A 168 -1.44 -10.12 1.60
C SER A 168 -2.20 -10.77 2.76
N PHE A 169 -3.19 -10.07 3.28
CA PHE A 169 -4.07 -10.55 4.34
C PHE A 169 -5.48 -10.01 4.15
N ARG A 170 -6.46 -10.67 4.77
CA ARG A 170 -7.86 -10.30 4.70
C ARG A 170 -8.16 -9.00 5.43
N GLY A 171 -9.01 -8.17 4.86
CA GLY A 171 -9.54 -6.96 5.47
C GLY A 171 -8.46 -6.02 6.02
N GLN A 172 -8.58 -5.70 7.28
CA GLN A 172 -7.63 -4.82 8.00
C GLN A 172 -6.36 -5.55 8.49
N GLY A 173 -6.35 -6.90 8.48
CA GLY A 173 -5.25 -7.68 9.04
C GLY A 173 -5.09 -7.54 10.56
N HIS A 174 -4.06 -8.19 11.10
CA HIS A 174 -3.75 -8.18 12.53
C HIS A 174 -2.31 -7.79 12.76
N TYR A 175 -2.04 -7.06 13.85
CA TYR A 175 -0.66 -6.72 14.23
C TYR A 175 0.14 -7.92 14.70
N LEU A 176 -0.50 -8.79 15.47
CA LEU A 176 0.07 -10.00 16.05
C LEU A 176 -0.48 -11.24 15.35
N PRO A 177 0.17 -12.40 15.45
CA PRO A 177 -0.30 -13.65 14.86
C PRO A 177 -1.76 -13.94 15.15
N ALA A 178 -2.53 -14.20 14.10
CA ALA A 178 -3.96 -14.49 14.17
C ALA A 178 -4.32 -15.65 13.26
N GLN A 179 -5.47 -16.29 13.53
CA GLN A 179 -5.94 -17.47 12.80
C GLN A 179 -6.14 -17.21 11.30
N ALA A 180 -6.47 -15.97 10.92
CA ALA A 180 -6.67 -15.59 9.52
C ALA A 180 -5.41 -15.79 8.64
N GLY A 181 -4.20 -15.67 9.21
CA GLY A 181 -2.94 -15.85 8.52
C GLY A 181 -2.73 -14.90 7.34
N LEU A 182 -1.75 -15.24 6.50
CA LEU A 182 -1.39 -14.49 5.29
C LEU A 182 -1.74 -15.30 4.03
N ASN A 183 -2.02 -14.61 2.94
CA ASN A 183 -2.10 -15.18 1.59
C ASN A 183 -0.74 -14.98 0.92
N VAL A 184 -0.02 -16.06 0.69
CA VAL A 184 1.26 -16.05 -0.04
C VAL A 184 1.05 -16.75 -1.37
N ASP A 185 1.02 -15.99 -2.47
CA ASP A 185 0.82 -16.48 -3.84
C ASP A 185 -0.41 -17.39 -4.00
N GLY A 186 -1.51 -17.07 -3.32
CA GLY A 186 -2.75 -17.84 -3.33
C GLY A 186 -2.82 -18.93 -2.26
N GLN A 187 -1.76 -19.15 -1.48
CA GLN A 187 -1.74 -20.14 -0.41
C GLN A 187 -1.87 -19.49 0.97
N ARG A 188 -2.75 -20.02 1.81
CA ARG A 188 -2.91 -19.54 3.19
C ARG A 188 -1.81 -20.09 4.08
N VAL A 189 -1.06 -19.19 4.73
CA VAL A 189 0.02 -19.54 5.67
C VAL A 189 -0.21 -18.84 7.01
N PRO A 190 0.24 -19.42 8.15
CA PRO A 190 0.18 -18.75 9.43
C PRO A 190 1.02 -17.46 9.43
N GLN A 191 0.49 -16.38 10.04
CA GLN A 191 1.29 -15.23 10.43
C GLN A 191 2.18 -15.63 11.61
N LYS A 192 3.48 -15.33 11.54
CA LYS A 192 4.48 -15.80 12.52
C LYS A 192 4.88 -14.75 13.55
N GLY A 193 4.81 -13.46 13.16
CA GLY A 193 5.33 -12.39 13.96
C GLY A 193 4.52 -11.11 13.88
N TYR A 194 5.13 -10.02 14.32
CA TYR A 194 4.57 -8.68 14.17
C TYR A 194 4.48 -8.33 12.69
N ILE A 195 3.30 -7.95 12.24
CA ILE A 195 2.97 -7.88 10.80
C ILE A 195 3.91 -6.95 10.01
N THR A 196 4.31 -5.80 10.58
CA THR A 196 5.20 -4.86 9.91
C THR A 196 6.57 -5.49 9.63
N ASP A 197 7.09 -6.25 10.60
CA ASP A 197 8.36 -6.95 10.47
C ASP A 197 8.26 -8.08 9.45
N GLU A 198 7.21 -8.89 9.56
CA GLU A 198 7.02 -10.06 8.68
C GLU A 198 6.83 -9.65 7.21
N LEU A 199 6.10 -8.58 6.93
CA LEU A 199 5.96 -8.04 5.57
C LEU A 199 7.30 -7.52 5.02
N THR A 200 8.09 -6.89 5.89
CA THR A 200 9.44 -6.41 5.54
C THR A 200 10.38 -7.58 5.26
N ASP A 201 10.29 -8.65 6.05
CA ASP A 201 11.06 -9.88 5.82
C ASP A 201 10.72 -10.50 4.46
N TYR A 202 9.44 -10.67 4.15
CA TYR A 202 8.99 -11.16 2.84
C TYR A 202 9.51 -10.31 1.67
N ALA A 203 9.48 -8.98 1.82
CA ALA A 203 9.96 -8.06 0.79
C ALA A 203 11.48 -8.18 0.59
N LEU A 204 12.25 -8.21 1.68
CA LEU A 204 13.71 -8.33 1.62
C LEU A 204 14.16 -9.71 1.14
N ASP A 205 13.49 -10.78 1.54
CA ASP A 205 13.79 -12.14 1.08
C ASP A 205 13.52 -12.27 -0.42
N TRP A 206 12.41 -11.71 -0.91
CA TRP A 206 12.16 -11.66 -2.34
C TRP A 206 13.23 -10.84 -3.08
N LEU A 207 13.59 -9.66 -2.59
CA LEU A 207 14.64 -8.83 -3.16
C LEU A 207 16.00 -9.55 -3.22
N ARG A 208 16.34 -10.36 -2.21
CA ARG A 208 17.58 -11.16 -2.18
C ARG A 208 17.55 -12.34 -3.13
N SER A 209 16.38 -12.94 -3.35
CA SER A 209 16.21 -14.15 -4.18
C SER A 209 16.16 -13.89 -5.67
N ARG A 210 15.90 -12.64 -6.09
CA ARG A 210 15.73 -12.26 -7.50
C ARG A 210 17.06 -12.04 -8.23
N ARG A 211 17.02 -12.09 -9.54
CA ARG A 211 18.15 -11.71 -10.39
C ARG A 211 18.27 -10.18 -10.46
N LEU A 212 19.46 -9.65 -10.18
CA LEU A 212 19.67 -8.20 -10.12
C LEU A 212 19.70 -7.50 -11.50
N GLU A 213 19.78 -8.24 -12.60
CA GLU A 213 19.86 -7.71 -13.95
C GLU A 213 18.53 -7.11 -14.47
N LYS A 214 17.41 -7.57 -13.90
CA LYS A 214 16.09 -7.02 -14.26
C LYS A 214 15.69 -5.90 -13.33
N PRO A 215 15.06 -4.85 -13.85
CA PRO A 215 14.46 -3.84 -12.97
C PRO A 215 13.34 -4.46 -12.15
N PHE A 216 13.11 -3.90 -10.97
CA PHE A 216 12.07 -4.39 -10.06
C PHE A 216 11.17 -3.30 -9.53
N MET A 217 9.98 -3.69 -9.12
CA MET A 217 9.06 -2.89 -8.35
C MET A 217 8.55 -3.66 -7.14
N VAL A 218 8.71 -3.07 -5.96
CA VAL A 218 8.13 -3.52 -4.69
C VAL A 218 7.05 -2.55 -4.26
N TYR A 219 5.87 -3.06 -3.96
CA TYR A 219 4.80 -2.33 -3.27
C TYR A 219 4.68 -2.90 -1.85
N LEU A 220 5.27 -2.22 -0.88
CA LEU A 220 5.25 -2.60 0.55
C LEU A 220 4.16 -1.79 1.26
N SER A 221 3.02 -2.43 1.50
CA SER A 221 1.79 -1.84 2.01
C SER A 221 1.54 -2.25 3.46
N HIS A 222 2.04 -1.47 4.42
CA HIS A 222 1.89 -1.77 5.83
C HIS A 222 0.43 -1.65 6.31
N LYS A 223 0.05 -2.49 7.32
CA LYS A 223 -1.14 -2.28 8.14
C LYS A 223 -0.96 -1.09 9.09
N ALA A 224 0.26 -0.93 9.59
CA ALA A 224 0.58 0.18 10.49
C ALA A 224 0.48 1.52 9.72
N VAL A 225 -0.14 2.55 10.31
CA VAL A 225 -0.59 2.58 11.71
C VAL A 225 -2.12 2.65 11.82
N HIS A 226 -2.82 1.70 11.23
CA HIS A 226 -4.30 1.63 11.33
C HIS A 226 -4.73 1.28 12.77
N GLY A 227 -5.89 1.73 13.15
CA GLY A 227 -6.51 1.56 14.46
C GLY A 227 -6.41 0.15 15.05
N ASP A 228 -6.50 0.09 16.34
CA ASP A 228 -5.99 -0.72 17.42
C ASP A 228 -4.59 -0.29 17.88
N PHE A 229 -3.77 0.36 17.07
CA PHE A 229 -2.44 0.88 17.38
C PHE A 229 -1.68 0.01 18.38
N ILE A 230 -1.35 -1.21 17.95
CA ILE A 230 -0.58 -2.16 18.78
C ILE A 230 0.89 -2.04 18.36
N PRO A 231 1.74 -1.40 19.17
CA PRO A 231 3.17 -1.29 18.86
C PRO A 231 3.87 -2.64 18.93
N ALA A 232 4.98 -2.78 18.20
CA ALA A 232 5.89 -3.90 18.40
C ALA A 232 6.40 -3.90 19.86
N GLU A 233 6.61 -5.08 20.45
CA GLU A 233 6.97 -5.20 21.89
C GLU A 233 8.23 -4.39 22.25
N ARG A 234 9.20 -4.28 21.32
CA ARG A 234 10.42 -3.46 21.50
C ARG A 234 10.18 -1.96 21.53
N HIS A 235 9.02 -1.49 21.09
CA HIS A 235 8.64 -0.07 21.07
C HIS A 235 7.62 0.31 22.13
N LYS A 236 6.96 -0.69 22.70
CA LYS A 236 5.92 -0.51 23.69
C LYS A 236 6.44 0.21 24.94
N GLY A 237 5.80 1.31 25.30
CA GLY A 237 6.15 2.15 26.43
C GLY A 237 7.35 3.08 26.18
N ARG A 238 7.85 3.19 24.94
CA ARG A 238 8.94 4.13 24.61
C ARG A 238 8.57 5.58 24.92
N TYR A 239 7.33 5.93 24.77
CA TYR A 239 6.80 7.29 25.00
C TYR A 239 5.86 7.38 26.20
N LYS A 240 5.93 6.43 27.16
CA LYS A 240 5.05 6.38 28.34
C LYS A 240 5.07 7.66 29.20
N ASP A 241 6.21 8.38 29.20
CA ASP A 241 6.37 9.64 29.97
C ASP A 241 6.03 10.89 29.12
N LYS A 242 5.60 10.70 27.87
CA LYS A 242 5.17 11.78 26.99
C LYS A 242 3.68 12.04 27.16
N LYS A 243 3.26 13.25 26.83
CA LYS A 243 1.86 13.65 26.88
C LYS A 243 1.40 14.15 25.53
N PHE A 244 0.24 13.71 25.11
CA PHE A 244 -0.48 14.32 24.01
C PHE A 244 -1.15 15.60 24.51
N THR A 245 -0.98 16.69 23.78
CA THR A 245 -1.70 17.95 24.07
C THR A 245 -2.91 18.00 23.14
N PRO A 246 -4.14 17.84 23.67
CA PRO A 246 -5.32 17.94 22.84
C PRO A 246 -5.39 19.26 22.09
N PRO A 247 -5.78 19.26 20.81
CA PRO A 247 -5.92 20.51 20.06
C PRO A 247 -7.03 21.39 20.68
N LYS A 248 -6.87 22.70 20.64
CA LYS A 248 -7.89 23.65 21.17
C LYS A 248 -9.26 23.44 20.53
N SER A 249 -9.29 23.04 19.26
CA SER A 249 -10.53 22.74 18.53
C SER A 249 -11.25 21.46 18.99
N MET A 250 -10.66 20.69 19.91
CA MET A 250 -11.31 19.53 20.52
C MET A 250 -12.38 19.92 21.54
N ALA A 251 -12.24 21.08 22.19
CA ALA A 251 -13.17 21.51 23.24
C ALA A 251 -14.60 21.67 22.69
N ASP A 252 -15.60 21.21 23.46
CA ASP A 252 -17.03 21.40 23.14
C ASP A 252 -17.49 22.78 23.61
N VAL A 253 -17.09 23.80 22.88
CA VAL A 253 -17.42 25.21 23.13
C VAL A 253 -18.04 25.85 21.88
N PRO A 254 -18.97 26.82 22.04
CA PRO A 254 -19.66 27.44 20.90
C PRO A 254 -18.73 27.97 19.81
N GLU A 255 -17.62 28.56 20.21
CA GLU A 255 -16.61 29.17 19.33
C GLU A 255 -16.00 28.17 18.34
N ASN A 256 -15.95 26.90 18.73
CA ASN A 256 -15.43 25.83 17.86
C ASN A 256 -16.42 25.41 16.74
N TYR A 257 -17.69 25.84 16.83
CA TYR A 257 -18.74 25.51 15.86
C TYR A 257 -19.25 26.71 15.08
N GLU A 258 -18.87 27.91 15.46
CA GLU A 258 -19.30 29.13 14.78
C GLU A 258 -18.93 29.08 13.28
N GLY A 259 -19.92 29.36 12.41
CA GLY A 259 -19.75 29.30 10.96
C GLY A 259 -19.54 27.89 10.36
N LYS A 260 -19.64 26.83 11.16
CA LYS A 260 -19.47 25.46 10.71
C LYS A 260 -20.80 24.70 10.62
N PRO A 261 -20.90 23.66 9.76
CA PRO A 261 -22.12 22.91 9.63
C PRO A 261 -22.46 22.13 10.91
N MET A 262 -23.75 22.02 11.24
CA MET A 262 -24.27 21.32 12.43
C MET A 262 -23.80 19.87 12.57
N TRP A 263 -23.55 19.19 11.44
CA TRP A 263 -23.09 17.80 11.49
C TRP A 263 -21.78 17.64 12.25
N LEU A 264 -20.91 18.65 12.23
CA LEU A 264 -19.62 18.61 12.91
C LEU A 264 -19.80 18.45 14.44
N LYS A 265 -20.73 19.20 15.03
CA LYS A 265 -21.05 19.05 16.45
C LYS A 265 -21.70 17.70 16.76
N ASN A 266 -22.64 17.27 15.90
CA ASN A 266 -23.33 16.00 16.11
C ASN A 266 -22.39 14.79 15.97
N GLN A 267 -21.34 14.92 15.14
CA GLN A 267 -20.35 13.87 14.90
C GLN A 267 -19.56 13.48 16.15
N ARG A 268 -19.40 14.41 17.13
CA ARG A 268 -18.71 14.13 18.39
C ARG A 268 -19.20 12.88 19.10
N ASN A 269 -20.50 12.63 19.08
CA ASN A 269 -21.17 11.51 19.73
C ASN A 269 -21.32 10.30 18.81
N SER A 270 -20.68 10.29 17.64
CA SER A 270 -20.68 9.17 16.73
C SER A 270 -19.40 8.36 16.81
N TRP A 271 -19.36 7.23 16.10
CA TRP A 271 -18.17 6.39 15.94
C TRP A 271 -16.89 7.17 15.55
N HIS A 272 -17.03 8.32 14.89
CA HIS A 272 -15.94 9.17 14.42
C HIS A 272 -15.74 10.43 15.25
N GLY A 273 -16.23 10.44 16.48
CA GLY A 273 -16.14 11.58 17.39
C GLY A 273 -15.47 11.25 18.71
N VAL A 274 -14.93 12.30 19.37
CA VAL A 274 -14.15 12.16 20.60
C VAL A 274 -14.98 11.74 21.82
N ASP A 275 -16.30 11.97 21.80
CA ASP A 275 -17.19 11.65 22.91
C ASP A 275 -17.75 10.22 22.78
N PHE A 276 -17.31 9.47 21.79
CA PHE A 276 -17.67 8.06 21.57
C PHE A 276 -16.43 7.17 21.70
N SER A 277 -16.62 5.96 22.21
CA SER A 277 -15.51 5.01 22.36
C SER A 277 -15.11 4.39 21.04
N TYR A 278 -14.18 5.04 20.33
CA TYR A 278 -13.60 4.50 19.08
C TYR A 278 -12.87 3.17 19.36
N HIS A 279 -13.29 2.10 18.71
CA HIS A 279 -12.79 0.73 18.96
C HIS A 279 -12.84 0.31 20.44
N GLY A 280 -13.73 0.91 21.25
CA GLY A 280 -13.85 0.58 22.67
C GLY A 280 -12.70 1.09 23.55
N ARG A 281 -11.86 2.02 23.08
CA ARG A 281 -10.59 2.39 23.72
C ARG A 281 -10.44 3.86 24.13
N LEU A 282 -11.41 4.73 23.86
CA LEU A 282 -11.29 6.16 24.15
C LEU A 282 -11.61 6.51 25.61
N ASN A 283 -10.99 5.83 26.56
CA ASN A 283 -10.98 6.35 27.92
C ASN A 283 -9.87 7.40 28.12
N ASP A 284 -8.81 7.38 27.26
CA ASP A 284 -7.73 8.34 27.25
C ASP A 284 -7.17 8.52 25.82
N ILE A 285 -7.48 9.67 25.20
CA ILE A 285 -6.96 10.03 23.87
C ILE A 285 -5.42 10.16 23.87
N SER A 286 -4.82 10.47 25.02
CA SER A 286 -3.37 10.57 25.15
C SER A 286 -2.72 9.19 25.01
N GLU A 287 -3.23 8.18 25.71
CA GLU A 287 -2.74 6.81 25.57
C GLU A 287 -2.92 6.28 24.14
N PHE A 288 -4.05 6.61 23.53
CA PHE A 288 -4.36 6.25 22.14
C PHE A 288 -3.36 6.87 21.15
N TYR A 289 -3.04 8.16 21.31
CA TYR A 289 -2.05 8.86 20.50
C TYR A 289 -0.62 8.35 20.71
N ILE A 290 -0.25 8.06 21.95
CA ILE A 290 1.07 7.48 22.28
C ILE A 290 1.24 6.11 21.62
N SER A 291 0.22 5.25 21.71
CA SER A 291 0.25 3.93 21.03
C SER A 291 0.36 4.05 19.51
N TYR A 292 -0.26 5.06 18.91
CA TYR A 292 -0.10 5.41 17.50
C TYR A 292 1.35 5.76 17.17
N CYS A 293 1.97 6.66 17.94
CA CYS A 293 3.36 7.05 17.75
C CYS A 293 4.33 5.87 17.91
N GLU A 294 4.11 5.03 18.91
CA GLU A 294 4.92 3.82 19.14
C GLU A 294 4.77 2.80 18.00
N SER A 295 3.58 2.70 17.40
CA SER A 295 3.35 1.80 16.26
C SER A 295 4.05 2.27 14.98
N LEU A 296 4.26 3.58 14.81
CA LEU A 296 5.00 4.16 13.69
C LEU A 296 6.48 3.77 13.70
N LEU A 297 7.07 3.51 14.85
CA LEU A 297 8.50 3.20 14.97
C LEU A 297 8.87 1.93 14.18
N ALA A 298 7.99 0.94 14.13
CA ALA A 298 8.24 -0.27 13.35
C ALA A 298 8.19 0.01 11.83
N VAL A 299 7.39 0.97 11.39
CA VAL A 299 7.37 1.40 9.98
C VAL A 299 8.67 2.12 9.64
N ASP A 300 9.15 2.99 10.51
CA ASP A 300 10.42 3.68 10.33
C ASP A 300 11.59 2.69 10.27
N GLU A 301 11.62 1.68 11.16
CA GLU A 301 12.63 0.61 11.11
C GLU A 301 12.54 -0.22 9.82
N SER A 302 11.34 -0.52 9.34
CA SER A 302 11.13 -1.20 8.05
C SER A 302 11.78 -0.44 6.90
N ILE A 303 11.60 0.88 6.87
CA ILE A 303 12.26 1.76 5.89
C ILE A 303 13.77 1.65 6.02
N GLY A 304 14.32 1.73 7.24
CA GLY A 304 15.75 1.58 7.50
C GLY A 304 16.32 0.29 6.93
N ARG A 305 15.65 -0.83 7.18
CA ARG A 305 16.05 -2.16 6.67
C ARG A 305 16.03 -2.25 5.13
N VAL A 306 15.06 -1.60 4.48
CA VAL A 306 15.02 -1.49 3.01
C VAL A 306 16.20 -0.69 2.50
N PHE A 307 16.51 0.44 3.12
CA PHE A 307 17.66 1.27 2.74
C PHE A 307 18.99 0.57 2.95
N ASP A 308 19.14 -0.20 4.03
CA ASP A 308 20.35 -1.00 4.29
C ASP A 308 20.57 -2.04 3.20
N PHE A 309 19.52 -2.74 2.76
CA PHE A 309 19.58 -3.63 1.61
C PHE A 309 20.01 -2.91 0.33
N LEU A 310 19.42 -1.75 0.03
CA LEU A 310 19.77 -0.99 -1.17
C LEU A 310 21.22 -0.51 -1.16
N ARG A 311 21.75 -0.10 0.00
CA ARG A 311 23.16 0.28 0.17
C ARG A 311 24.08 -0.93 -0.01
N GLU A 312 23.77 -2.06 0.66
CA GLU A 312 24.54 -3.31 0.55
C GLU A 312 24.67 -3.77 -0.91
N LYS A 313 23.61 -3.61 -1.70
CA LYS A 313 23.59 -4.02 -3.11
C LYS A 313 24.02 -2.94 -4.11
N ASN A 314 24.43 -1.76 -3.65
CA ASN A 314 24.75 -0.60 -4.49
C ASN A 314 23.59 -0.21 -5.43
N LEU A 315 22.36 -0.29 -4.95
CA LEU A 315 21.15 -0.01 -5.70
C LEU A 315 20.47 1.31 -5.29
N LEU A 316 20.92 1.94 -4.21
CA LEU A 316 20.26 3.13 -3.64
C LEU A 316 20.14 4.27 -4.64
N ASP A 317 21.21 4.57 -5.36
CA ASP A 317 21.25 5.70 -6.28
C ASP A 317 20.31 5.55 -7.47
N SER A 318 20.09 4.31 -7.92
CA SER A 318 19.26 3.97 -9.09
C SER A 318 17.86 3.46 -8.73
N THR A 319 17.47 3.49 -7.46
CA THR A 319 16.15 3.07 -7.00
C THR A 319 15.32 4.28 -6.57
N LEU A 320 14.15 4.46 -7.18
CA LEU A 320 13.15 5.40 -6.70
C LEU A 320 12.42 4.80 -5.50
N VAL A 321 12.71 5.32 -4.32
CA VAL A 321 11.98 5.00 -3.09
C VAL A 321 10.94 6.09 -2.84
N ILE A 322 9.68 5.71 -2.70
CA ILE A 322 8.57 6.60 -2.35
C ILE A 322 7.95 6.10 -1.06
N TYR A 323 7.75 6.98 -0.10
CA TYR A 323 6.96 6.73 1.11
C TYR A 323 5.78 7.68 1.18
N MET A 324 4.58 7.15 1.50
CA MET A 324 3.40 7.97 1.78
C MET A 324 2.40 7.27 2.71
N GLY A 325 1.44 8.05 3.25
CA GLY A 325 0.23 7.53 3.91
C GLY A 325 -0.92 7.36 2.92
N ASP A 326 -1.83 6.38 3.16
CA ASP A 326 -3.02 6.21 2.32
C ASP A 326 -4.14 7.20 2.65
N ASN A 327 -4.19 7.69 3.87
CA ASN A 327 -4.97 8.83 4.37
C ASN A 327 -4.41 9.29 5.72
N GLY A 328 -4.83 10.47 6.17
CA GLY A 328 -4.49 10.99 7.48
C GLY A 328 -5.41 10.47 8.58
N PHE A 329 -5.36 11.09 9.76
CA PHE A 329 -6.14 10.69 10.92
C PHE A 329 -6.34 11.87 11.89
N HIS A 330 -7.53 12.02 12.49
CA HIS A 330 -7.83 13.00 13.54
C HIS A 330 -7.56 12.42 14.93
N PHE A 331 -6.94 13.23 15.77
CA PHE A 331 -6.80 12.95 17.21
C PHE A 331 -7.43 14.09 18.02
N GLY A 332 -8.70 14.35 17.79
CA GLY A 332 -9.48 15.34 18.52
C GLY A 332 -9.68 16.67 17.82
N GLU A 333 -9.00 16.96 16.72
CA GLU A 333 -9.22 18.19 15.96
C GLU A 333 -10.70 18.29 15.58
N LYS A 334 -11.30 19.45 15.90
CA LYS A 334 -12.72 19.72 15.65
C LYS A 334 -13.69 18.75 16.36
N GLY A 335 -13.22 18.05 17.40
CA GLY A 335 -13.97 17.01 18.11
C GLY A 335 -14.09 15.69 17.34
N LEU A 336 -13.24 15.47 16.34
CA LEU A 336 -13.26 14.28 15.49
C LEU A 336 -12.17 13.27 15.88
N ILE A 337 -12.46 12.02 15.60
CA ILE A 337 -11.52 10.88 15.58
C ILE A 337 -11.65 10.22 14.22
N ASP A 338 -10.63 9.46 13.79
CA ASP A 338 -10.63 8.76 12.52
C ASP A 338 -10.37 9.72 11.32
N LYS A 339 -10.89 9.45 10.19
CA LYS A 339 -10.72 10.11 8.90
C LYS A 339 -12.08 10.41 8.26
N ARG A 340 -12.22 10.40 6.94
CA ARG A 340 -13.48 10.45 6.17
C ARG A 340 -14.05 11.85 5.92
N VAL A 341 -13.33 12.90 6.23
CA VAL A 341 -13.77 14.28 6.04
C VAL A 341 -12.73 15.10 5.26
N ALA A 342 -13.17 16.20 4.67
CA ALA A 342 -12.34 17.09 3.87
C ALA A 342 -11.57 18.11 4.74
N TYR A 343 -10.94 17.64 5.82
CA TYR A 343 -10.03 18.43 6.62
C TYR A 343 -8.59 17.94 6.43
N GLU A 344 -7.61 18.84 6.64
CA GLU A 344 -6.19 18.51 6.40
C GLU A 344 -5.73 17.28 7.17
N GLU A 345 -6.17 17.13 8.42
CA GLU A 345 -5.79 16.01 9.27
C GLU A 345 -6.21 14.65 8.67
N SER A 346 -7.24 14.65 7.83
CA SER A 346 -7.76 13.48 7.14
C SER A 346 -7.21 13.33 5.71
N MET A 347 -7.10 14.45 4.98
CA MET A 347 -6.73 14.44 3.56
C MET A 347 -5.24 14.53 3.31
N ARG A 348 -4.51 15.30 4.14
CA ARG A 348 -3.08 15.53 3.98
C ARG A 348 -2.30 14.38 4.56
N VAL A 349 -1.33 13.89 3.78
CA VAL A 349 -0.52 12.73 4.11
C VAL A 349 0.96 13.02 3.98
N PRO A 350 1.84 12.31 4.71
CA PRO A 350 3.26 12.36 4.41
C PRO A 350 3.50 11.84 3.00
N MET A 351 4.37 12.53 2.24
CA MET A 351 4.86 12.05 0.96
C MET A 351 6.30 12.53 0.78
N ILE A 352 7.22 11.56 0.79
CA ILE A 352 8.66 11.79 0.64
C ILE A 352 9.23 10.79 -0.38
N MET A 353 10.23 11.24 -1.15
CA MET A 353 10.85 10.42 -2.19
C MET A 353 12.36 10.57 -2.16
N GLN A 354 13.09 9.51 -2.53
CA GLN A 354 14.53 9.56 -2.72
C GLN A 354 14.93 8.74 -3.96
N CYS A 355 15.75 9.34 -4.82
CA CYS A 355 16.48 8.69 -5.90
C CYS A 355 17.63 9.62 -6.34
N PRO A 356 18.86 9.45 -5.85
CA PRO A 356 19.97 10.35 -6.13
C PRO A 356 20.26 10.56 -7.62
N GLU A 357 20.07 9.56 -8.46
CA GLU A 357 20.23 9.70 -9.93
C GLU A 357 19.11 10.53 -10.60
N LEU A 358 17.98 10.79 -9.95
CA LEU A 358 16.86 11.54 -10.53
C LEU A 358 16.77 12.98 -10.03
N PHE A 359 17.06 13.23 -8.74
CA PHE A 359 16.89 14.54 -8.13
C PHE A 359 17.79 14.76 -6.90
N LYS A 360 18.02 16.01 -6.56
CA LYS A 360 18.85 16.39 -5.41
C LYS A 360 18.12 16.18 -4.10
N GLY A 361 18.88 15.80 -3.06
CA GLY A 361 18.42 15.81 -1.70
C GLY A 361 18.12 17.20 -1.15
N GLY A 362 17.22 17.24 -0.13
CA GLY A 362 16.81 18.48 0.54
C GLY A 362 15.83 19.34 -0.28
N THR A 363 15.26 18.81 -1.35
CA THR A 363 14.26 19.52 -2.16
C THR A 363 12.89 19.51 -1.46
N VAL A 364 12.24 20.68 -1.38
CA VAL A 364 10.86 20.80 -0.90
C VAL A 364 9.98 21.24 -2.06
N VAL A 365 8.93 20.47 -2.34
CA VAL A 365 7.91 20.77 -3.35
C VAL A 365 6.71 21.37 -2.63
N GLU A 366 6.40 22.63 -2.92
CA GLU A 366 5.28 23.40 -2.34
C GLU A 366 3.98 23.24 -3.14
N GLN A 367 4.04 22.71 -4.36
CA GLN A 367 2.87 22.48 -5.20
C GLN A 367 1.93 21.46 -4.55
N MET A 368 0.64 21.60 -4.80
CA MET A 368 -0.40 20.65 -4.39
C MET A 368 -0.28 19.37 -5.22
N VAL A 369 0.06 18.27 -4.57
CA VAL A 369 0.17 16.94 -5.20
C VAL A 369 -0.86 15.97 -4.60
N ALA A 370 -1.12 14.87 -5.27
CA ALA A 370 -2.14 13.94 -4.84
C ALA A 370 -1.69 12.47 -4.96
N ASN A 371 -2.37 11.58 -4.24
CA ASN A 371 -2.15 10.13 -4.29
C ASN A 371 -2.27 9.55 -5.72
N LEU A 372 -3.11 10.13 -6.58
CA LEU A 372 -3.26 9.72 -7.98
C LEU A 372 -2.02 10.06 -8.86
N ASP A 373 -1.08 10.85 -8.36
CA ASP A 373 0.17 11.18 -9.06
C ASP A 373 1.22 10.07 -8.94
N ILE A 374 1.01 9.10 -8.06
CA ILE A 374 1.96 7.99 -7.84
C ILE A 374 2.07 7.12 -9.09
N ALA A 375 0.96 6.69 -9.68
CA ALA A 375 1.00 5.84 -10.88
C ALA A 375 1.77 6.49 -12.05
N PRO A 376 1.49 7.76 -12.46
CA PRO A 376 2.29 8.46 -13.46
C PRO A 376 3.76 8.60 -13.11
N THR A 377 4.08 8.88 -11.85
CA THR A 377 5.47 9.04 -11.36
C THR A 377 6.26 7.74 -11.50
N VAL A 378 5.65 6.63 -11.07
CA VAL A 378 6.24 5.30 -11.18
C VAL A 378 6.46 4.90 -12.64
N LEU A 379 5.49 5.17 -13.52
CA LEU A 379 5.61 4.89 -14.95
C LEU A 379 6.72 5.72 -15.61
N GLU A 380 6.80 7.02 -15.32
CA GLU A 380 7.87 7.87 -15.87
C GLU A 380 9.25 7.44 -15.36
N ALA A 381 9.39 7.07 -14.08
CA ALA A 381 10.63 6.52 -13.53
C ALA A 381 11.04 5.20 -14.20
N ALA A 382 10.06 4.44 -14.69
CA ALA A 382 10.29 3.24 -15.50
C ALA A 382 10.57 3.53 -16.99
N GLY A 383 10.61 4.80 -17.40
CA GLY A 383 10.80 5.21 -18.79
C GLY A 383 9.56 5.04 -19.67
N LEU A 384 8.37 5.06 -19.07
CA LEU A 384 7.09 4.93 -19.76
C LEU A 384 6.32 6.25 -19.72
N LYS A 385 5.60 6.56 -20.80
CA LYS A 385 4.66 7.69 -20.80
C LYS A 385 3.44 7.36 -19.96
N THR A 386 2.86 8.38 -19.34
CA THR A 386 1.60 8.26 -18.62
C THR A 386 0.45 7.98 -19.60
N PRO A 387 -0.33 6.91 -19.39
CA PRO A 387 -1.52 6.64 -20.19
C PRO A 387 -2.57 7.77 -20.06
N ALA A 388 -3.23 8.12 -21.18
CA ALA A 388 -4.16 9.25 -21.25
C ALA A 388 -5.40 9.14 -20.34
N HIS A 389 -5.74 7.93 -19.86
CA HIS A 389 -6.87 7.71 -18.95
C HIS A 389 -6.54 8.01 -17.48
N MET A 390 -5.27 8.21 -17.12
CA MET A 390 -4.87 8.61 -15.79
C MET A 390 -5.10 10.11 -15.59
N ASP A 391 -5.59 10.49 -14.42
CA ASP A 391 -5.88 11.89 -14.05
C ASP A 391 -4.68 12.57 -13.37
N GLY A 392 -3.76 11.76 -12.84
CA GLY A 392 -2.55 12.22 -12.18
C GLY A 392 -1.47 12.73 -13.13
N GLY A 393 -0.52 13.46 -12.58
CA GLY A 393 0.70 13.90 -13.25
C GLY A 393 1.95 13.33 -12.60
N SER A 394 3.03 13.14 -13.35
CA SER A 394 4.29 12.69 -12.75
C SER A 394 4.94 13.77 -11.89
N LEU A 395 5.38 13.39 -10.70
CA LEU A 395 6.04 14.24 -9.72
C LEU A 395 7.52 14.49 -10.04
N LEU A 396 8.12 13.77 -11.02
CA LEU A 396 9.57 13.81 -11.24
C LEU A 396 10.06 15.19 -11.65
N SER A 397 9.32 15.92 -12.49
CA SER A 397 9.70 17.27 -12.88
C SER A 397 9.68 18.25 -11.70
N LEU A 398 8.67 18.16 -10.82
CA LEU A 398 8.61 18.97 -9.59
C LEU A 398 9.76 18.60 -8.64
N ALA A 399 10.02 17.30 -8.47
CA ALA A 399 11.14 16.80 -7.65
C ALA A 399 12.51 17.27 -8.15
N GLN A 400 12.64 17.50 -9.46
CA GLN A 400 13.84 18.05 -10.10
C GLN A 400 13.93 19.59 -10.00
N GLY A 401 12.96 20.24 -9.36
CA GLY A 401 12.89 21.71 -9.25
C GLY A 401 12.57 22.41 -10.57
N LYS A 402 11.99 21.71 -11.53
CA LYS A 402 11.62 22.30 -12.83
C LYS A 402 10.30 23.07 -12.70
N ALA A 403 10.25 24.24 -13.31
CA ALA A 403 9.00 24.99 -13.47
C ALA A 403 8.18 24.34 -14.58
N VAL A 404 7.08 23.71 -14.18
CA VAL A 404 6.12 23.06 -15.09
C VAL A 404 4.70 23.52 -14.74
N PRO A 405 3.78 23.59 -15.72
CA PRO A 405 2.36 23.76 -15.43
C PRO A 405 1.90 22.66 -14.48
N TRP A 406 1.23 23.05 -13.39
CA TRP A 406 0.74 22.12 -12.40
C TRP A 406 -0.64 22.52 -11.91
N ARG A 407 -1.37 21.59 -11.29
CA ARG A 407 -2.72 21.86 -10.78
C ARG A 407 -2.71 22.90 -9.66
N GLU A 408 -3.73 23.73 -9.63
CA GLU A 408 -4.02 24.69 -8.55
C GLU A 408 -5.21 24.23 -7.68
N THR A 409 -5.96 23.23 -8.15
CA THR A 409 -7.13 22.69 -7.46
C THR A 409 -7.11 21.17 -7.45
N LEU A 410 -7.74 20.57 -6.44
CA LEU A 410 -7.89 19.13 -6.28
C LEU A 410 -9.38 18.82 -6.02
N LEU A 411 -9.92 17.84 -6.73
CA LEU A 411 -11.24 17.31 -6.43
C LEU A 411 -11.12 16.33 -5.24
N TYR A 412 -11.88 16.58 -4.19
CA TYR A 412 -12.07 15.63 -3.10
C TYR A 412 -13.44 14.96 -3.25
N GLU A 413 -13.46 13.64 -3.20
CA GLU A 413 -14.67 12.84 -3.33
C GLU A 413 -14.86 11.98 -2.07
N TYR A 414 -16.11 11.93 -1.58
CA TYR A 414 -16.50 11.01 -0.52
C TYR A 414 -17.95 10.58 -0.74
N TYR A 415 -18.21 9.27 -0.80
CA TYR A 415 -19.49 8.67 -1.14
C TYR A 415 -20.16 7.99 0.06
#